data_52a724e58ae9dc151c71f76d4d47510a
#
_entry.id   52a724e58ae9dc151c71f76d4d47510a
#
_cell.length_a   1.000
_cell.length_b   1.000
_cell.length_c   1.000
_cell.angle_alpha   90.00
_cell.angle_beta   90.00
_cell.angle_gamma   90.00
#
_symmetry.space_group_name_H-M   'P 1'
#
loop_
_entity.id
_entity.type
_entity.pdbx_description
1 polymer ?
#
loop_
_entity_poly.entity_id
_entity_poly.type
_entity_poly.pdbx_seq_one_letter_code
_entity_poly.pdbx_strand_id
1 'polypeptide(L)'
;MTQSKFFFSSSPWGFRFMETADYCRALKSLGLNKLCFMLGAEGGFPQAIKGGSAQAEKYRELFAQEGVEALEVAMSLDGTADDVKTIAAVGATYLRICEVWSHTEDEFKRISNRLRELGKQAAEIGLTVIVENHGGLMATSDDCLWLFEAIDMDNVKLNYDAANFVHYGGEDALTALKATRDLIGFTHLKNVSENGFQKGEFCRVKDGVIDYRPILAELKTFYSGCLCLEYEKPEDALDGTADDLAALKACLGK
;
A
#
# COMPACT_ATOMS: atom_id res chain seq x y z
N MET A 1 8.06 24.81 10.76
CA MET A 1 7.25 23.73 10.15
C MET A 1 8.07 23.17 8.99
N THR A 2 8.57 21.96 9.07
CA THR A 2 9.24 21.28 7.97
C THR A 2 8.19 21.01 6.88
N GLN A 3 8.48 21.51 5.67
CA GLN A 3 7.59 21.29 4.53
C GLN A 3 7.49 19.77 4.29
N SER A 4 6.27 19.22 4.31
CA SER A 4 6.05 17.79 4.06
C SER A 4 6.61 17.40 2.69
N LYS A 5 7.48 16.39 2.66
CA LYS A 5 8.11 15.91 1.43
C LYS A 5 7.33 14.69 0.92
N PHE A 6 6.40 14.93 0.00
CA PHE A 6 5.74 13.85 -0.72
C PHE A 6 6.56 13.41 -1.93
N PHE A 7 6.63 12.11 -2.13
CA PHE A 7 7.07 11.48 -3.36
C PHE A 7 6.02 10.46 -3.82
N PHE A 8 6.03 10.10 -5.10
CA PHE A 8 5.09 9.14 -5.66
C PHE A 8 5.72 7.77 -5.86
N SER A 9 4.90 6.75 -5.69
CA SER A 9 5.14 5.35 -6.04
C SER A 9 3.91 4.78 -6.72
N SER A 10 3.93 3.50 -7.07
CA SER A 10 2.75 2.79 -7.59
C SER A 10 2.66 1.39 -6.99
N SER A 11 1.43 0.99 -6.67
CA SER A 11 1.08 -0.38 -6.33
C SER A 11 1.26 -1.30 -7.56
N PRO A 12 1.68 -2.54 -7.36
CA PRO A 12 1.86 -3.49 -8.44
C PRO A 12 0.54 -4.08 -8.97
N TRP A 13 -0.59 -3.84 -8.32
CA TRP A 13 -1.82 -4.61 -8.56
C TRP A 13 -2.37 -4.45 -9.98
N GLY A 14 -2.39 -3.25 -10.53
CA GLY A 14 -2.77 -3.02 -11.93
C GLY A 14 -1.83 -3.69 -12.93
N PHE A 15 -0.58 -3.90 -12.56
CA PHE A 15 0.49 -4.48 -13.40
C PHE A 15 0.75 -5.97 -13.15
N ARG A 16 -0.13 -6.66 -12.43
CA ARG A 16 0.09 -8.04 -11.94
C ARG A 16 0.37 -9.09 -13.01
N PHE A 17 -0.02 -8.83 -14.26
CA PHE A 17 0.25 -9.73 -15.40
C PHE A 17 1.48 -9.35 -16.23
N MET A 18 2.20 -8.31 -15.83
CA MET A 18 3.43 -7.85 -16.48
C MET A 18 4.65 -8.53 -15.85
N GLU A 19 5.69 -8.79 -16.64
CA GLU A 19 6.97 -9.25 -16.08
C GLU A 19 7.60 -8.16 -15.21
N THR A 20 8.34 -8.55 -14.17
CA THR A 20 8.92 -7.60 -13.19
C THR A 20 9.78 -6.52 -13.87
N ALA A 21 10.60 -6.90 -14.86
CA ALA A 21 11.44 -5.94 -15.57
C ALA A 21 10.65 -4.93 -16.41
N ASP A 22 9.58 -5.40 -17.07
CA ASP A 22 8.68 -4.54 -17.85
C ASP A 22 7.92 -3.57 -16.97
N TYR A 23 7.45 -4.03 -15.80
CA TYR A 23 6.84 -3.20 -14.77
C TYR A 23 7.79 -2.08 -14.30
N CYS A 24 9.05 -2.41 -14.00
CA CYS A 24 10.05 -1.42 -13.61
C CYS A 24 10.25 -0.35 -14.70
N ARG A 25 10.40 -0.77 -15.95
CA ARG A 25 10.56 0.14 -17.10
C ARG A 25 9.31 1.02 -17.32
N ALA A 26 8.13 0.42 -17.25
CA ALA A 26 6.86 1.13 -17.42
C ALA A 26 6.73 2.27 -16.39
N LEU A 27 6.93 1.98 -15.11
CA LEU A 27 6.79 3.00 -14.07
C LEU A 27 7.92 4.02 -14.09
N LYS A 28 9.14 3.60 -14.43
CA LYS A 28 10.24 4.55 -14.63
C LYS A 28 9.99 5.54 -15.75
N SER A 29 9.28 5.14 -16.81
CA SER A 29 8.87 6.06 -17.89
C SER A 29 7.95 7.19 -17.39
N LEU A 30 7.22 6.99 -16.29
CA LEU A 30 6.41 8.00 -15.60
C LEU A 30 7.21 8.83 -14.59
N GLY A 31 8.51 8.57 -14.45
CA GLY A 31 9.38 9.23 -13.47
C GLY A 31 9.28 8.66 -12.06
N LEU A 32 8.71 7.45 -11.89
CA LEU A 32 8.63 6.74 -10.63
C LEU A 32 9.84 5.79 -10.51
N ASN A 33 10.62 5.95 -9.44
CA ASN A 33 11.82 5.14 -9.22
C ASN A 33 11.82 4.38 -7.88
N LYS A 34 10.85 4.64 -7.01
CA LYS A 34 10.59 3.84 -5.80
C LYS A 34 9.29 3.11 -6.02
N LEU A 35 9.33 1.78 -6.06
CA LEU A 35 8.22 0.96 -6.52
C LEU A 35 7.75 0.01 -5.42
N CYS A 36 6.48 -0.33 -5.49
CA CYS A 36 5.88 -1.37 -4.66
C CYS A 36 5.81 -2.69 -5.43
N PHE A 37 5.96 -3.79 -4.71
CA PHE A 37 5.95 -5.14 -5.26
C PHE A 37 5.06 -6.06 -4.45
N MET A 38 4.87 -7.29 -4.91
CA MET A 38 4.29 -8.36 -4.10
C MET A 38 5.25 -9.55 -4.05
N LEU A 39 5.25 -10.23 -2.91
CA LEU A 39 5.86 -11.53 -2.79
C LEU A 39 4.89 -12.59 -3.30
N GLY A 40 5.35 -13.51 -4.11
CA GLY A 40 4.52 -14.54 -4.72
C GLY A 40 5.15 -15.92 -4.72
N ALA A 41 4.31 -16.95 -4.76
CA ALA A 41 4.74 -18.31 -4.95
C ALA A 41 5.19 -18.57 -6.40
N GLU A 42 5.92 -19.66 -6.62
CA GLU A 42 6.24 -20.15 -7.95
C GLU A 42 4.94 -20.44 -8.72
N GLY A 43 4.83 -19.94 -9.96
CA GLY A 43 3.60 -20.03 -10.76
C GLY A 43 2.53 -18.96 -10.45
N GLY A 44 2.78 -18.03 -9.51
CA GLY A 44 1.94 -16.88 -9.26
C GLY A 44 2.08 -15.77 -10.32
N PHE A 45 1.66 -14.56 -9.98
CA PHE A 45 1.75 -13.43 -10.91
C PHE A 45 3.18 -13.20 -11.41
N PRO A 46 3.39 -12.94 -12.71
CA PRO A 46 4.71 -12.69 -13.29
C PRO A 46 5.47 -11.55 -12.61
N GLN A 47 4.76 -10.51 -12.20
CA GLN A 47 5.29 -9.34 -11.53
C GLN A 47 5.80 -9.65 -10.09
N ALA A 48 5.35 -10.72 -9.46
CA ALA A 48 5.67 -11.00 -8.06
C ALA A 48 7.14 -11.44 -7.86
N ILE A 49 7.76 -10.90 -6.81
CA ILE A 49 9.06 -11.34 -6.33
C ILE A 49 8.91 -12.77 -5.80
N LYS A 50 9.74 -13.68 -6.30
CA LYS A 50 9.76 -15.06 -5.79
C LYS A 50 10.50 -15.11 -4.45
N GLY A 51 9.94 -15.83 -3.50
CA GLY A 51 10.50 -15.97 -2.15
C GLY A 51 11.85 -16.66 -2.09
N GLY A 52 12.57 -16.43 -0.99
CA GLY A 52 13.87 -17.00 -0.68
C GLY A 52 15.04 -16.02 -0.89
N SER A 53 15.94 -15.97 0.10
CA SER A 53 17.06 -15.01 0.13
C SER A 53 17.99 -15.11 -1.09
N ALA A 54 18.15 -16.31 -1.66
CA ALA A 54 18.93 -16.50 -2.90
C ALA A 54 18.27 -15.81 -4.13
N GLN A 55 16.97 -15.65 -4.14
CA GLN A 55 16.27 -14.93 -5.20
C GLN A 55 16.33 -13.41 -4.99
N ALA A 56 16.40 -12.95 -3.75
CA ALA A 56 16.44 -11.53 -3.41
C ALA A 56 17.59 -10.80 -4.11
N GLU A 57 18.79 -11.41 -4.18
CA GLU A 57 19.95 -10.81 -4.85
C GLU A 57 19.68 -10.54 -6.34
N LYS A 58 19.06 -11.49 -7.04
CA LYS A 58 18.71 -11.32 -8.47
C LYS A 58 17.74 -10.14 -8.67
N TYR A 59 16.75 -9.96 -7.76
CA TYR A 59 15.84 -8.83 -7.86
C TYR A 59 16.56 -7.51 -7.54
N ARG A 60 17.46 -7.47 -6.57
CA ARG A 60 18.28 -6.28 -6.31
C ARG A 60 19.11 -5.88 -7.51
N GLU A 61 19.76 -6.85 -8.18
CA GLU A 61 20.50 -6.61 -9.41
C GLU A 61 19.58 -6.09 -10.52
N LEU A 62 18.40 -6.70 -10.70
CA LEU A 62 17.40 -6.25 -11.66
C LEU A 62 16.97 -4.80 -11.38
N PHE A 63 16.62 -4.48 -10.13
CA PHE A 63 16.21 -3.13 -9.76
C PHE A 63 17.31 -2.11 -9.99
N ALA A 64 18.56 -2.45 -9.65
CA ALA A 64 19.71 -1.59 -9.93
C ALA A 64 19.93 -1.37 -11.45
N GLN A 65 19.80 -2.42 -12.27
CA GLN A 65 19.90 -2.33 -13.73
C GLN A 65 18.80 -1.44 -14.32
N GLU A 66 17.56 -1.59 -13.86
CA GLU A 66 16.44 -0.76 -14.31
C GLU A 66 16.44 0.64 -13.66
N GLY A 67 17.30 0.89 -12.67
CA GLY A 67 17.43 2.16 -11.95
C GLY A 67 16.20 2.48 -11.10
N VAL A 68 15.65 1.48 -10.43
CA VAL A 68 14.54 1.59 -9.47
C VAL A 68 14.95 1.00 -8.12
N GLU A 69 14.19 1.30 -7.09
CA GLU A 69 14.35 0.82 -5.72
C GLU A 69 13.05 0.15 -5.25
N ALA A 70 13.14 -0.95 -4.51
CA ALA A 70 12.00 -1.52 -3.82
C ALA A 70 11.66 -0.62 -2.61
N LEU A 71 10.43 -0.14 -2.54
CA LEU A 71 9.94 0.67 -1.43
C LEU A 71 9.12 -0.18 -0.45
N GLU A 72 8.20 -0.94 -0.98
CA GLU A 72 7.25 -1.77 -0.26
C GLU A 72 7.11 -3.12 -0.96
N VAL A 73 6.97 -4.19 -0.19
CA VAL A 73 6.61 -5.50 -0.71
C VAL A 73 5.45 -6.07 0.11
N ALA A 74 4.36 -6.38 -0.59
CA ALA A 74 3.21 -7.03 0.00
C ALA A 74 3.46 -8.53 0.18
N MET A 75 2.97 -9.10 1.28
CA MET A 75 2.93 -10.54 1.49
C MET A 75 1.63 -10.96 2.21
N SER A 76 1.34 -12.25 2.19
CA SER A 76 0.25 -12.81 2.99
C SER A 76 0.50 -12.64 4.49
N LEU A 77 -0.57 -12.48 5.28
CA LEU A 77 -0.51 -12.46 6.74
C LEU A 77 0.18 -13.72 7.31
N ASP A 78 -0.01 -14.86 6.66
CA ASP A 78 0.57 -16.14 7.08
C ASP A 78 1.98 -16.39 6.47
N GLY A 79 2.59 -15.38 5.85
CA GLY A 79 3.95 -15.44 5.33
C GLY A 79 4.98 -15.80 6.40
N THR A 80 6.06 -16.44 5.99
CA THR A 80 7.09 -17.00 6.89
C THR A 80 8.13 -15.94 7.33
N ALA A 81 8.94 -16.28 8.33
CA ALA A 81 10.09 -15.44 8.71
C ALA A 81 11.12 -15.32 7.57
N ASP A 82 11.20 -16.29 6.66
CA ASP A 82 12.07 -16.21 5.48
C ASP A 82 11.53 -15.23 4.44
N ASP A 83 10.21 -15.13 4.32
CA ASP A 83 9.56 -14.11 3.47
C ASP A 83 9.87 -12.70 3.99
N VAL A 84 9.80 -12.48 5.31
CA VAL A 84 10.17 -11.19 5.93
C VAL A 84 11.63 -10.84 5.64
N LYS A 85 12.56 -11.83 5.75
CA LYS A 85 13.98 -11.64 5.39
C LYS A 85 14.18 -11.36 3.91
N THR A 86 13.40 -12.04 3.04
CA THR A 86 13.43 -11.80 1.59
C THR A 86 13.05 -10.36 1.26
N ILE A 87 11.99 -9.84 1.90
CA ILE A 87 11.54 -8.45 1.73
C ILE A 87 12.63 -7.45 2.13
N ALA A 88 13.30 -7.67 3.26
CA ALA A 88 14.44 -6.83 3.64
C ALA A 88 15.62 -6.97 2.66
N ALA A 89 15.89 -8.19 2.22
CA ALA A 89 17.01 -8.48 1.33
C ALA A 89 16.86 -7.85 -0.07
N VAL A 90 15.64 -7.65 -0.57
CA VAL A 90 15.43 -6.89 -1.83
C VAL A 90 15.59 -5.38 -1.64
N GLY A 91 15.76 -4.90 -0.40
CA GLY A 91 15.98 -3.48 -0.07
C GLY A 91 14.71 -2.69 0.23
N ALA A 92 13.58 -3.35 0.46
CA ALA A 92 12.33 -2.67 0.82
C ALA A 92 12.42 -2.01 2.21
N THR A 93 11.65 -0.96 2.40
CA THR A 93 11.47 -0.28 3.69
C THR A 93 10.21 -0.75 4.40
N TYR A 94 9.20 -1.12 3.62
CA TYR A 94 7.88 -1.51 4.13
C TYR A 94 7.52 -2.93 3.73
N LEU A 95 6.93 -3.65 4.69
CA LEU A 95 6.25 -4.92 4.49
C LEU A 95 4.75 -4.66 4.59
N ARG A 96 3.98 -4.90 3.52
CA ARG A 96 2.54 -4.66 3.52
C ARG A 96 1.72 -5.93 3.70
N ILE A 97 0.67 -5.82 4.52
CA ILE A 97 -0.38 -6.82 4.71
C ILE A 97 -1.72 -6.19 4.33
N CYS A 98 -2.51 -6.85 3.48
CA CYS A 98 -3.87 -6.42 3.12
C CYS A 98 -4.95 -7.47 3.43
N GLU A 99 -4.57 -8.67 3.86
CA GLU A 99 -5.47 -9.79 4.08
C GLU A 99 -5.95 -9.88 5.54
N VAL A 100 -6.80 -8.96 5.96
CA VAL A 100 -7.38 -8.94 7.31
C VAL A 100 -8.90 -9.20 7.26
N TRP A 101 -9.28 -10.24 6.52
CA TRP A 101 -10.66 -10.58 6.17
C TRP A 101 -11.37 -11.38 7.26
N SER A 102 -11.86 -10.78 8.29
CA SER A 102 -12.75 -11.49 9.19
C SER A 102 -13.56 -10.59 10.09
N HIS A 103 -14.60 -11.15 10.70
CA HIS A 103 -15.50 -10.47 11.60
C HIS A 103 -15.71 -11.24 12.91
N THR A 104 -14.91 -12.27 13.22
CA THR A 104 -15.04 -13.04 14.45
C THR A 104 -14.00 -12.64 15.50
N GLU A 105 -14.36 -12.71 16.78
CA GLU A 105 -13.46 -12.36 17.88
C GLU A 105 -12.17 -13.24 17.90
N ASP A 106 -12.30 -14.51 17.56
CA ASP A 106 -11.16 -15.44 17.56
C ASP A 106 -10.17 -15.07 16.44
N GLU A 107 -10.66 -14.71 15.27
CA GLU A 107 -9.81 -14.25 14.17
C GLU A 107 -9.19 -12.90 14.45
N PHE A 108 -9.90 -11.96 15.08
CA PHE A 108 -9.33 -10.72 15.55
C PHE A 108 -8.11 -10.97 16.46
N LYS A 109 -8.23 -11.87 17.45
CA LYS A 109 -7.12 -12.25 18.31
C LYS A 109 -5.96 -12.90 17.53
N ARG A 110 -6.28 -13.79 16.59
CA ARG A 110 -5.27 -14.42 15.72
C ARG A 110 -4.52 -13.39 14.90
N ILE A 111 -5.24 -12.50 14.23
CA ILE A 111 -4.69 -11.46 13.35
C ILE A 111 -3.84 -10.47 14.16
N SER A 112 -4.35 -9.93 15.27
CA SER A 112 -3.60 -8.97 16.10
C SER A 112 -2.33 -9.60 16.68
N ASN A 113 -2.37 -10.85 17.13
CA ASN A 113 -1.19 -11.56 17.59
C ASN A 113 -0.18 -11.77 16.46
N ARG A 114 -0.66 -12.18 15.28
CA ARG A 114 0.20 -12.40 14.11
C ARG A 114 0.87 -11.11 13.64
N LEU A 115 0.14 -9.99 13.62
CA LEU A 115 0.71 -8.68 13.28
C LEU A 115 1.76 -8.22 14.30
N ARG A 116 1.57 -8.51 15.60
CA ARG A 116 2.62 -8.27 16.61
C ARG A 116 3.88 -9.11 16.35
N GLU A 117 3.72 -10.39 16.00
CA GLU A 117 4.87 -11.25 15.66
C GLU A 117 5.62 -10.73 14.44
N LEU A 118 4.90 -10.36 13.38
CA LEU A 118 5.48 -9.74 12.19
C LEU A 118 6.17 -8.41 12.53
N GLY A 119 5.54 -7.57 13.37
CA GLY A 119 6.14 -6.33 13.85
C GLY A 119 7.47 -6.56 14.56
N LYS A 120 7.57 -7.57 15.44
CA LYS A 120 8.83 -7.93 16.11
C LYS A 120 9.90 -8.37 15.12
N GLN A 121 9.55 -9.31 14.22
CA GLN A 121 10.47 -9.81 13.19
C GLN A 121 10.96 -8.68 12.27
N ALA A 122 10.06 -7.80 11.86
CA ALA A 122 10.36 -6.64 11.02
C ALA A 122 11.28 -5.63 11.72
N ALA A 123 11.04 -5.35 13.01
CA ALA A 123 11.87 -4.44 13.80
C ALA A 123 13.33 -4.89 13.89
N GLU A 124 13.58 -6.20 14.04
CA GLU A 124 14.93 -6.78 14.12
C GLU A 124 15.78 -6.51 12.88
N ILE A 125 15.15 -6.29 11.74
CA ILE A 125 15.80 -6.09 10.43
C ILE A 125 15.47 -4.74 9.78
N GLY A 126 14.89 -3.81 10.55
CA GLY A 126 14.68 -2.42 10.13
C GLY A 126 13.51 -2.20 9.16
N LEU A 127 12.54 -3.11 9.11
CA LEU A 127 11.31 -2.94 8.34
C LEU A 127 10.18 -2.34 9.17
N THR A 128 9.33 -1.57 8.52
CA THR A 128 8.03 -1.17 9.04
C THR A 128 6.93 -2.04 8.43
N VAL A 129 6.10 -2.63 9.26
CA VAL A 129 4.90 -3.33 8.80
C VAL A 129 3.81 -2.29 8.54
N ILE A 130 3.19 -2.35 7.37
CA ILE A 130 2.02 -1.55 7.05
C ILE A 130 0.83 -2.45 6.79
N VAL A 131 -0.30 -2.15 7.41
CA VAL A 131 -1.55 -2.91 7.28
C VAL A 131 -2.54 -2.02 6.53
N GLU A 132 -3.01 -2.50 5.40
CA GLU A 132 -3.94 -1.74 4.57
C GLU A 132 -5.36 -1.85 5.11
N ASN A 133 -6.06 -0.70 5.25
CA ASN A 133 -7.50 -0.73 5.46
C ASN A 133 -8.17 -1.27 4.19
N HIS A 134 -8.87 -2.36 4.39
CA HIS A 134 -9.59 -3.05 3.33
C HIS A 134 -10.90 -3.59 3.93
N GLY A 135 -11.68 -4.40 3.25
CA GLY A 135 -12.85 -5.01 3.85
C GLY A 135 -12.52 -5.84 5.11
N GLY A 136 -13.52 -6.38 5.78
CA GLY A 136 -13.32 -7.19 6.98
C GLY A 136 -13.03 -6.36 8.23
N LEU A 137 -11.98 -6.71 8.95
CA LEU A 137 -11.62 -6.09 10.25
C LEU A 137 -11.09 -4.65 10.15
N MET A 138 -10.94 -4.11 8.98
CA MET A 138 -10.40 -2.77 8.75
C MET A 138 -11.23 -1.97 7.75
N ALA A 139 -12.54 -2.19 7.75
CA ALA A 139 -13.44 -1.51 6.82
C ALA A 139 -13.69 -0.04 7.21
N THR A 140 -13.70 0.28 8.50
CA THR A 140 -13.95 1.62 9.03
C THR A 140 -12.77 2.15 9.85
N SER A 141 -12.77 3.45 10.11
CA SER A 141 -11.75 4.08 10.97
C SER A 141 -11.80 3.54 12.41
N ASP A 142 -12.98 3.26 12.95
CA ASP A 142 -13.15 2.66 14.29
C ASP A 142 -12.55 1.23 14.33
N ASP A 143 -12.75 0.43 13.28
CA ASP A 143 -12.14 -0.90 13.15
C ASP A 143 -10.61 -0.80 13.15
N CYS A 144 -10.07 0.16 12.41
CA CYS A 144 -8.62 0.41 12.39
C CYS A 144 -8.11 0.79 13.78
N LEU A 145 -8.75 1.74 14.46
CA LEU A 145 -8.35 2.16 15.81
C LEU A 145 -8.35 0.98 16.78
N TRP A 146 -9.41 0.16 16.76
CA TRP A 146 -9.52 -1.03 17.60
C TRP A 146 -8.41 -2.06 17.33
N LEU A 147 -8.11 -2.35 16.05
CA LEU A 147 -7.07 -3.30 15.70
C LEU A 147 -5.67 -2.79 16.12
N PHE A 148 -5.36 -1.52 15.84
CA PHE A 148 -4.06 -0.94 16.17
C PHE A 148 -3.86 -0.77 17.69
N GLU A 149 -4.90 -0.49 18.46
CA GLU A 149 -4.85 -0.54 19.93
C GLU A 149 -4.48 -1.95 20.42
N ALA A 150 -5.08 -2.98 19.83
CA ALA A 150 -4.76 -4.37 20.19
C ALA A 150 -3.35 -4.79 19.75
N ILE A 151 -2.81 -4.26 18.65
CA ILE A 151 -1.45 -4.55 18.18
C ILE A 151 -0.40 -3.88 19.09
N ASP A 152 -0.60 -2.64 19.47
CA ASP A 152 0.27 -1.85 20.37
C ASP A 152 1.77 -1.93 20.01
N MET A 153 2.11 -1.55 18.76
CA MET A 153 3.50 -1.55 18.25
C MET A 153 3.77 -0.33 17.36
N ASP A 154 4.84 0.40 17.66
CA ASP A 154 5.23 1.62 16.93
C ASP A 154 5.64 1.37 15.46
N ASN A 155 6.17 0.20 15.14
CA ASN A 155 6.61 -0.16 13.80
C ASN A 155 5.55 -0.92 12.97
N VAL A 156 4.32 -1.01 13.49
CA VAL A 156 3.15 -1.47 12.72
C VAL A 156 2.25 -0.27 12.48
N LYS A 157 2.03 0.10 11.22
CA LYS A 157 1.36 1.33 10.82
C LYS A 157 0.21 1.05 9.84
N LEU A 158 -0.71 1.99 9.75
CA LEU A 158 -1.78 1.96 8.77
C LEU A 158 -1.24 2.35 7.38
N ASN A 159 -1.54 1.55 6.37
CA ASN A 159 -1.55 1.98 4.99
C ASN A 159 -2.96 2.52 4.69
N TYR A 160 -3.10 3.85 4.72
CA TYR A 160 -4.37 4.53 4.49
C TYR A 160 -4.75 4.46 3.02
N ASP A 161 -5.84 3.77 2.71
CA ASP A 161 -6.48 3.78 1.39
C ASP A 161 -7.82 4.49 1.47
N ALA A 162 -7.91 5.64 0.80
CA ALA A 162 -9.08 6.50 0.81
C ALA A 162 -10.32 5.82 0.20
N ALA A 163 -10.12 5.10 -0.92
CA ALA A 163 -11.23 4.48 -1.64
C ALA A 163 -11.77 3.24 -0.91
N ASN A 164 -10.91 2.52 -0.20
CA ASN A 164 -11.32 1.37 0.59
C ASN A 164 -12.23 1.78 1.77
N PHE A 165 -11.96 2.90 2.44
CA PHE A 165 -12.89 3.44 3.46
C PHE A 165 -14.27 3.76 2.89
N VAL A 166 -14.30 4.36 1.69
CA VAL A 166 -15.58 4.68 1.02
C VAL A 166 -16.29 3.41 0.56
N HIS A 167 -15.57 2.49 -0.09
CA HIS A 167 -16.17 1.31 -0.71
C HIS A 167 -16.55 0.23 0.30
N TYR A 168 -15.65 -0.13 1.21
CA TYR A 168 -15.88 -1.20 2.18
C TYR A 168 -16.50 -0.73 3.48
N GLY A 169 -16.18 0.48 3.94
CA GLY A 169 -16.71 1.05 5.16
C GLY A 169 -17.95 1.92 4.98
N GLY A 170 -18.19 2.42 3.76
CA GLY A 170 -19.21 3.44 3.52
C GLY A 170 -18.91 4.77 4.23
N GLU A 171 -17.66 4.98 4.64
CA GLU A 171 -17.19 6.11 5.42
C GLU A 171 -16.58 7.20 4.52
N ASP A 172 -16.76 8.48 4.90
CA ASP A 172 -16.10 9.58 4.20
C ASP A 172 -14.57 9.52 4.37
N ALA A 173 -13.85 9.54 3.26
CA ALA A 173 -12.40 9.37 3.26
C ALA A 173 -11.65 10.42 4.10
N LEU A 174 -12.06 11.69 4.09
CA LEU A 174 -11.42 12.73 4.89
C LEU A 174 -11.70 12.57 6.39
N THR A 175 -12.89 12.12 6.74
CA THR A 175 -13.27 11.80 8.12
C THR A 175 -12.42 10.65 8.64
N ALA A 176 -12.30 9.56 7.88
CA ALA A 176 -11.45 8.42 8.22
C ALA A 176 -9.97 8.82 8.35
N LEU A 177 -9.46 9.66 7.42
CA LEU A 177 -8.10 10.20 7.49
C LEU A 177 -7.81 10.90 8.82
N LYS A 178 -8.73 11.79 9.23
CA LYS A 178 -8.57 12.55 10.48
C LYS A 178 -8.64 11.66 11.71
N ALA A 179 -9.52 10.67 11.71
CA ALA A 179 -9.67 9.73 12.82
C ALA A 179 -8.43 8.85 13.00
N THR A 180 -7.83 8.40 11.89
CA THR A 180 -6.70 7.45 11.90
C THR A 180 -5.32 8.11 11.76
N ARG A 181 -5.22 9.44 11.78
CA ARG A 181 -4.02 10.21 11.43
C ARG A 181 -2.73 9.74 12.13
N ASP A 182 -2.80 9.37 13.40
CA ASP A 182 -1.63 8.99 14.21
C ASP A 182 -1.14 7.56 13.92
N LEU A 183 -1.95 6.77 13.23
CA LEU A 183 -1.62 5.41 12.80
C LEU A 183 -0.93 5.38 11.43
N ILE A 184 -1.07 6.43 10.60
CA ILE A 184 -0.69 6.41 9.19
C ILE A 184 0.82 6.41 9.02
N GLY A 185 1.33 5.36 8.35
CA GLY A 185 2.73 5.24 7.92
C GLY A 185 2.91 5.14 6.41
N PHE A 186 1.83 4.90 5.68
CA PHE A 186 1.83 4.77 4.22
C PHE A 186 0.47 5.16 3.64
N THR A 187 0.38 5.38 2.33
CA THR A 187 -0.89 5.71 1.68
C THR A 187 -1.05 5.00 0.34
N HIS A 188 -2.26 4.50 0.07
CA HIS A 188 -2.74 4.12 -1.26
C HIS A 188 -3.77 5.13 -1.74
N LEU A 189 -3.64 5.55 -2.98
CA LEU A 189 -4.49 6.56 -3.59
C LEU A 189 -5.10 6.00 -4.88
N LYS A 190 -6.38 5.68 -4.80
CA LYS A 190 -7.27 5.31 -5.91
C LYS A 190 -8.62 5.95 -5.68
N ASN A 191 -9.55 5.83 -6.60
CA ASN A 191 -10.87 6.40 -6.44
C ASN A 191 -11.97 5.36 -6.72
N VAL A 192 -13.19 5.67 -6.33
CA VAL A 192 -14.37 4.86 -6.53
C VAL A 192 -15.46 5.70 -7.18
N SER A 193 -16.25 5.10 -8.10
CA SER A 193 -17.21 5.84 -8.90
C SER A 193 -18.47 6.28 -8.15
N GLU A 194 -18.79 5.64 -7.01
CA GLU A 194 -19.96 5.96 -6.19
C GLU A 194 -19.64 5.87 -4.69
N ASN A 195 -20.29 6.71 -3.89
CA ASN A 195 -20.21 6.65 -2.43
C ASN A 195 -21.09 5.53 -1.86
N GLY A 196 -20.59 4.88 -0.80
CA GLY A 196 -21.34 3.94 0.03
C GLY A 196 -20.81 2.52 -0.01
N PHE A 197 -21.27 1.73 0.96
CA PHE A 197 -20.83 0.35 1.17
C PHE A 197 -21.07 -0.51 -0.07
N GLN A 198 -19.99 -1.05 -0.64
CA GLN A 198 -19.96 -1.89 -1.84
C GLN A 198 -20.68 -1.29 -3.06
N LYS A 199 -20.68 0.04 -3.17
CA LYS A 199 -21.18 0.76 -4.34
C LYS A 199 -20.04 1.24 -5.22
N GLY A 200 -20.35 1.31 -6.51
CA GLY A 200 -19.39 1.75 -7.53
C GLY A 200 -18.25 0.77 -7.77
N GLU A 201 -17.38 1.15 -8.69
CA GLU A 201 -16.18 0.43 -9.08
C GLU A 201 -14.96 1.31 -8.82
N PHE A 202 -13.81 0.70 -8.57
CA PHE A 202 -12.55 1.42 -8.54
C PHE A 202 -12.24 2.02 -9.91
N CYS A 203 -11.85 3.29 -9.90
CA CYS A 203 -11.69 4.08 -11.11
C CYS A 203 -10.49 5.04 -10.99
N ARG A 204 -10.19 5.76 -12.07
CA ARG A 204 -9.16 6.81 -12.07
C ARG A 204 -9.51 7.89 -11.06
N VAL A 205 -8.48 8.49 -10.48
CA VAL A 205 -8.62 9.58 -9.48
C VAL A 205 -9.54 10.69 -9.97
N LYS A 206 -9.46 11.06 -11.24
CA LYS A 206 -10.27 12.14 -11.83
C LYS A 206 -11.75 11.78 -12.05
N ASP A 207 -12.08 10.48 -12.12
CA ASP A 207 -13.41 9.98 -12.51
C ASP A 207 -14.25 9.54 -11.31
N GLY A 208 -13.70 9.58 -10.10
CA GLY A 208 -14.37 9.13 -8.89
C GLY A 208 -14.91 10.25 -8.01
N VAL A 209 -15.52 9.82 -6.91
CA VAL A 209 -16.26 10.72 -5.98
C VAL A 209 -15.37 11.35 -4.90
N ILE A 210 -14.16 10.85 -4.69
CA ILE A 210 -13.24 11.34 -3.66
C ILE A 210 -12.50 12.57 -4.20
N ASP A 211 -12.67 13.71 -3.52
CA ASP A 211 -11.86 14.90 -3.77
C ASP A 211 -10.55 14.81 -2.97
N TYR A 212 -9.43 14.63 -3.68
CA TYR A 212 -8.12 14.53 -3.06
C TYR A 212 -7.52 15.86 -2.57
N ARG A 213 -8.06 16.99 -2.95
CA ARG A 213 -7.54 18.32 -2.51
C ARG A 213 -7.56 18.49 -1.00
N PRO A 214 -8.68 18.29 -0.29
CA PRO A 214 -8.71 18.37 1.17
C PRO A 214 -7.92 17.24 1.85
N ILE A 215 -7.91 16.02 1.29
CA ILE A 215 -7.13 14.88 1.81
C ILE A 215 -5.62 15.19 1.77
N LEU A 216 -5.11 15.64 0.63
CA LEU A 216 -3.69 16.01 0.50
C LEU A 216 -3.32 17.23 1.33
N ALA A 217 -4.24 18.18 1.52
CA ALA A 217 -4.03 19.34 2.41
C ALA A 217 -3.92 18.88 3.87
N GLU A 218 -4.75 17.96 4.32
CA GLU A 218 -4.69 17.39 5.67
C GLU A 218 -3.41 16.56 5.86
N LEU A 219 -3.09 15.65 4.93
CA LEU A 219 -1.85 14.86 4.97
C LEU A 219 -0.60 15.74 5.11
N LYS A 220 -0.53 16.89 4.43
CA LYS A 220 0.59 17.82 4.54
C LYS A 220 0.84 18.33 5.96
N THR A 221 -0.12 18.25 6.85
CA THR A 221 0.00 18.75 8.22
C THR A 221 0.79 17.85 9.15
N PHE A 222 0.83 16.53 8.85
CA PHE A 222 1.43 15.54 9.75
C PHE A 222 2.23 14.43 9.05
N TYR A 223 1.97 14.17 7.77
CA TYR A 223 2.59 13.07 7.03
C TYR A 223 3.66 13.59 6.06
N SER A 224 4.76 12.86 5.98
CA SER A 224 5.81 13.02 4.97
C SER A 224 6.21 11.64 4.49
N GLY A 225 5.96 11.33 3.22
CA GLY A 225 6.21 9.99 2.71
C GLY A 225 5.64 9.73 1.34
N CYS A 226 5.38 8.47 1.08
CA CYS A 226 4.88 7.98 -0.19
C CYS A 226 3.41 8.32 -0.41
N LEU A 227 3.09 8.81 -1.59
CA LEU A 227 1.76 8.86 -2.17
C LEU A 227 1.71 7.74 -3.22
N CYS A 228 1.27 6.55 -2.83
CA CYS A 228 1.29 5.38 -3.70
C CYS A 228 0.02 5.34 -4.55
N LEU A 229 0.18 5.39 -5.86
CA LEU A 229 -0.90 5.23 -6.83
C LEU A 229 -1.35 3.78 -6.88
N GLU A 230 -2.65 3.52 -6.88
CA GLU A 230 -3.19 2.16 -7.00
C GLU A 230 -4.30 2.07 -8.04
N TYR A 231 -3.93 2.27 -9.30
CA TYR A 231 -4.84 1.96 -10.39
C TYR A 231 -4.91 0.45 -10.62
N GLU A 232 -6.11 -0.13 -10.62
CA GLU A 232 -6.28 -1.59 -10.51
C GLU A 232 -6.60 -2.32 -11.81
N LYS A 233 -6.93 -1.61 -12.90
CA LYS A 233 -7.34 -2.23 -14.17
C LYS A 233 -6.12 -2.58 -15.00
N PRO A 234 -5.87 -3.89 -15.26
CA PRO A 234 -4.64 -4.30 -15.95
C PRO A 234 -4.63 -4.00 -17.45
N GLU A 235 -5.80 -3.84 -18.06
CA GLU A 235 -5.94 -3.59 -19.50
C GLU A 235 -5.37 -2.24 -19.95
N ASP A 236 -5.32 -1.24 -19.06
CA ASP A 236 -4.77 0.09 -19.32
C ASP A 236 -3.95 0.64 -18.14
N ALA A 237 -3.28 -0.25 -17.40
CA ALA A 237 -2.60 0.05 -16.15
C ALA A 237 -1.62 1.24 -16.23
N LEU A 238 -0.82 1.32 -17.31
CA LEU A 238 0.16 2.41 -17.47
C LEU A 238 -0.52 3.75 -17.70
N ASP A 239 -1.51 3.79 -18.59
CA ASP A 239 -2.25 5.02 -18.91
C ASP A 239 -3.08 5.49 -17.71
N GLY A 240 -3.74 4.55 -16.99
CA GLY A 240 -4.48 4.86 -15.78
C GLY A 240 -3.60 5.41 -14.67
N THR A 241 -2.43 4.80 -14.44
CA THR A 241 -1.45 5.30 -13.45
C THR A 241 -0.88 6.67 -13.85
N ALA A 242 -0.64 6.91 -15.15
CA ALA A 242 -0.19 8.22 -15.63
C ALA A 242 -1.25 9.31 -15.40
N ASP A 243 -2.52 9.00 -15.69
CA ASP A 243 -3.64 9.91 -15.43
C ASP A 243 -3.79 10.23 -13.94
N ASP A 244 -3.72 9.22 -13.07
CA ASP A 244 -3.81 9.39 -11.62
C ASP A 244 -2.65 10.23 -11.07
N LEU A 245 -1.42 9.98 -11.56
CA LEU A 245 -0.25 10.77 -11.22
C LEU A 245 -0.43 12.25 -11.60
N ALA A 246 -0.93 12.51 -12.79
CA ALA A 246 -1.19 13.88 -13.27
C ALA A 246 -2.28 14.56 -12.43
N ALA A 247 -3.38 13.88 -12.13
CA ALA A 247 -4.48 14.40 -11.32
C ALA A 247 -4.02 14.76 -9.89
N LEU A 248 -3.26 13.87 -9.23
CA LEU A 248 -2.75 14.12 -7.88
C LEU A 248 -1.67 15.21 -7.84
N LYS A 249 -0.80 15.29 -8.86
CA LYS A 249 0.14 16.42 -9.00
C LYS A 249 -0.61 17.74 -9.12
N ALA A 250 -1.68 17.81 -9.93
CA ALA A 250 -2.51 18.99 -10.05
C ALA A 250 -3.17 19.40 -8.70
N CYS A 251 -3.66 18.41 -7.91
CA CYS A 251 -4.17 18.67 -6.56
C CYS A 251 -3.09 19.23 -5.60
N LEU A 252 -1.81 18.93 -5.84
CA LEU A 252 -0.67 19.48 -5.07
C LEU A 252 -0.17 20.84 -5.57
N GLY A 253 -0.70 21.34 -6.70
CA GLY A 253 -0.24 22.56 -7.34
C GLY A 253 1.12 22.41 -8.05
N LYS A 254 1.38 21.23 -8.59
CA LYS A 254 2.63 20.88 -9.29
C LYS A 254 2.39 20.64 -10.79
#